data_9ad662f60136065c73491f102a3df64b
#
_entry.id   9ad662f60136065c73491f102a3df64b
#
_cell.length_a   1.000
_cell.length_b   1.000
_cell.length_c   1.000
_cell.angle_alpha   90.00
_cell.angle_beta   90.00
_cell.angle_gamma   90.00
#
_symmetry.space_group_name_H-M   'P 1'
#
loop_
_entity.id
_entity.type
_entity.pdbx_description
1 polymer ?
#
loop_
_entity_poly.entity_id
_entity_poly.type
_entity_poly.pdbx_seq_one_letter_code
_entity_poly.pdbx_strand_id
1 'polypeptide(L)'
;MEFFNLNENSILVSWKDELNSSLTRLISSYKTEILSLCKDDIKDCIQSIKSILIIIDLNRTSIDEIVDKIKMIDYEKINNYDRTIKVWEIPVCYDLEFATDINLLSDLNNISVRDIIETHLSRTYDVLSMGFLPGFMYLGKTDKKLHCERKEKP
;
A
#
# COMPACT_ATOMS: atom_id res chain seq x y z
N MET A 1 7.35 -14.48 -2.21
CA MET A 1 6.19 -14.52 -1.30
C MET A 1 6.52 -15.45 -0.14
N GLU A 2 6.28 -15.00 1.09
CA GLU A 2 6.56 -15.75 2.33
C GLU A 2 5.31 -15.77 3.21
N PHE A 3 5.15 -16.84 3.99
CA PHE A 3 4.01 -17.05 4.87
C PHE A 3 4.48 -17.06 6.33
N PHE A 4 3.80 -16.31 7.18
CA PHE A 4 4.07 -16.24 8.61
C PHE A 4 2.78 -16.49 9.39
N ASN A 5 2.78 -17.50 10.23
CA ASN A 5 1.69 -17.73 11.18
C ASN A 5 1.85 -16.74 12.33
N LEU A 6 0.92 -15.80 12.46
CA LEU A 6 0.96 -14.81 13.55
C LEU A 6 0.35 -15.36 14.83
N ASN A 7 -0.68 -16.16 14.71
CA ASN A 7 -1.36 -16.87 15.77
C ASN A 7 -2.14 -18.06 15.18
N GLU A 8 -2.98 -18.70 15.99
CA GLU A 8 -3.74 -19.89 15.60
C GLU A 8 -4.72 -19.71 14.42
N ASN A 9 -5.18 -18.47 14.16
CA ASN A 9 -6.17 -18.17 13.13
C ASN A 9 -5.75 -17.07 12.16
N SER A 10 -4.48 -16.66 12.14
CA SER A 10 -4.04 -15.54 11.31
C SER A 10 -2.73 -15.83 10.59
N ILE A 11 -2.73 -15.57 9.29
CA ILE A 11 -1.60 -15.73 8.39
C ILE A 11 -1.22 -14.38 7.81
N LEU A 12 0.06 -14.03 7.85
CA LEU A 12 0.61 -12.92 7.09
C LEU A 12 1.30 -13.46 5.84
N VAL A 13 0.83 -13.05 4.69
CA VAL A 13 1.50 -13.28 3.39
C VAL A 13 2.30 -12.03 3.05
N SER A 14 3.61 -12.14 2.83
CA SER A 14 4.52 -11.00 2.65
C SER A 14 5.37 -11.15 1.39
N TRP A 15 5.71 -10.01 0.77
CA TRP A 15 6.58 -9.90 -0.40
C TRP A 15 7.85 -9.14 -0.05
N LYS A 16 9.01 -9.66 -0.50
CA LYS A 16 10.34 -9.04 -0.29
C LYS A 16 10.71 -8.04 -1.37
N ASP A 17 9.99 -8.06 -2.48
CA ASP A 17 10.27 -7.23 -3.64
C ASP A 17 10.32 -5.73 -3.30
N GLU A 18 11.04 -4.97 -4.12
CA GLU A 18 11.10 -3.52 -3.95
C GLU A 18 9.72 -2.90 -4.13
N LEU A 19 9.40 -1.95 -3.23
CA LEU A 19 8.10 -1.28 -3.25
C LEU A 19 7.95 -0.39 -4.49
N ASN A 20 6.99 -0.74 -5.32
CA ASN A 20 6.57 0.01 -6.51
C ASN A 20 5.09 -0.26 -6.82
N SER A 21 4.55 0.48 -7.79
CA SER A 21 3.15 0.33 -8.20
C SER A 21 2.82 -1.06 -8.78
N SER A 22 3.79 -1.73 -9.40
CA SER A 22 3.59 -3.09 -9.94
C SER A 22 3.41 -4.09 -8.82
N LEU A 23 4.23 -4.02 -7.75
CA LEU A 23 4.06 -4.85 -6.57
C LEU A 23 2.72 -4.60 -5.88
N THR A 24 2.33 -3.34 -5.72
CA THR A 24 1.04 -2.98 -5.11
C THR A 24 -0.13 -3.58 -5.89
N ARG A 25 -0.10 -3.49 -7.22
CA ARG A 25 -1.11 -4.10 -8.10
C ARG A 25 -1.13 -5.62 -7.97
N LEU A 26 0.04 -6.25 -7.97
CA LEU A 26 0.19 -7.68 -7.79
C LEU A 26 -0.47 -8.14 -6.47
N ILE A 27 -0.13 -7.48 -5.35
CA ILE A 27 -0.69 -7.80 -4.03
C ILE A 27 -2.23 -7.62 -4.04
N SER A 28 -2.72 -6.56 -4.67
CA SER A 28 -4.17 -6.33 -4.81
C SER A 28 -4.86 -7.41 -5.65
N SER A 29 -4.19 -7.94 -6.67
CA SER A 29 -4.71 -9.05 -7.47
C SER A 29 -4.71 -10.35 -6.69
N TYR A 30 -3.65 -10.63 -5.92
CA TYR A 30 -3.63 -11.75 -4.97
C TYR A 30 -4.76 -11.67 -3.96
N LYS A 31 -4.99 -10.50 -3.35
CA LYS A 31 -6.12 -10.30 -2.44
C LYS A 31 -7.46 -10.66 -3.09
N THR A 32 -7.67 -10.22 -4.32
CA THR A 32 -8.91 -10.50 -5.05
C THR A 32 -9.10 -12.00 -5.28
N GLU A 33 -8.03 -12.69 -5.68
CA GLU A 33 -8.08 -14.14 -5.93
C GLU A 33 -8.25 -14.92 -4.62
N ILE A 34 -7.56 -14.54 -3.54
CA ILE A 34 -7.73 -15.13 -2.20
C ILE A 34 -9.19 -14.98 -1.74
N LEU A 35 -9.78 -13.80 -1.88
CA LEU A 35 -11.18 -13.56 -1.55
C LEU A 35 -12.13 -14.40 -2.39
N SER A 36 -11.79 -14.68 -3.65
CA SER A 36 -12.58 -15.55 -4.51
C SER A 36 -12.48 -17.03 -4.12
N LEU A 37 -11.25 -17.51 -3.87
CA LEU A 37 -10.98 -18.93 -3.58
C LEU A 37 -11.36 -19.35 -2.16
N CYS A 38 -11.23 -18.43 -1.20
CA CYS A 38 -11.35 -18.72 0.23
C CYS A 38 -12.53 -17.98 0.89
N LYS A 39 -13.49 -17.49 0.12
CA LYS A 39 -14.59 -16.62 0.58
C LYS A 39 -15.31 -17.15 1.84
N ASP A 40 -15.56 -18.44 1.89
CA ASP A 40 -16.30 -19.07 2.98
C ASP A 40 -15.40 -19.55 4.13
N ASP A 41 -14.09 -19.53 3.92
CA ASP A 41 -13.08 -20.06 4.85
C ASP A 41 -12.39 -18.97 5.67
N ILE A 42 -12.52 -17.72 5.24
CA ILE A 42 -11.85 -16.58 5.88
C ILE A 42 -12.86 -15.59 6.45
N LYS A 43 -12.51 -14.99 7.60
CA LYS A 43 -13.29 -13.93 8.25
C LYS A 43 -12.91 -12.55 7.74
N ASP A 44 -11.64 -12.34 7.39
CA ASP A 44 -11.15 -11.06 6.87
C ASP A 44 -9.87 -11.24 6.04
N CYS A 45 -9.62 -10.29 5.14
CA CYS A 45 -8.46 -10.24 4.27
C CYS A 45 -8.01 -8.79 4.09
N ILE A 46 -6.98 -8.38 4.82
CA ILE A 46 -6.54 -7.00 4.94
C ILE A 46 -5.22 -6.81 4.19
N GLN A 47 -5.22 -5.96 3.17
CA GLN A 47 -4.02 -5.60 2.44
C GLN A 47 -3.27 -4.46 3.12
N SER A 48 -1.95 -4.62 3.25
CA SER A 48 -1.01 -3.57 3.62
C SER A 48 -0.07 -3.29 2.44
N ILE A 49 0.97 -2.47 2.68
CA ILE A 49 1.90 -2.01 1.62
C ILE A 49 2.62 -3.17 0.92
N LYS A 50 3.10 -4.16 1.68
CA LYS A 50 3.86 -5.32 1.15
C LYS A 50 3.33 -6.66 1.67
N SER A 51 2.14 -6.69 2.20
CA SER A 51 1.59 -7.91 2.80
C SER A 51 0.06 -7.95 2.74
N ILE A 52 -0.46 -9.16 2.96
CA ILE A 52 -1.87 -9.43 3.19
C ILE A 52 -1.98 -10.19 4.50
N LEU A 53 -2.78 -9.66 5.42
CA LEU A 53 -3.20 -10.38 6.61
C LEU A 53 -4.51 -11.11 6.32
N ILE A 54 -4.55 -12.41 6.59
CA ILE A 54 -5.72 -13.26 6.40
C ILE A 54 -6.13 -13.79 7.76
N ILE A 55 -7.39 -13.56 8.14
CA ILE A 55 -8.00 -14.09 9.35
C ILE A 55 -8.94 -15.23 8.93
N ILE A 56 -8.63 -16.45 9.37
CA ILE A 56 -9.36 -17.66 8.97
C ILE A 56 -10.49 -18.02 9.95
N ASP A 57 -11.48 -18.74 9.46
CA ASP A 57 -12.49 -19.36 10.31
C ASP A 57 -12.09 -20.81 10.64
N LEU A 58 -11.54 -21.03 11.83
CA LEU A 58 -11.09 -22.34 12.28
C LEU A 58 -12.19 -23.42 12.35
N ASN A 59 -13.46 -23.01 12.30
CA ASN A 59 -14.57 -23.96 12.22
C ASN A 59 -14.75 -24.55 10.82
N ARG A 60 -14.10 -23.98 9.81
CA ARG A 60 -14.28 -24.35 8.39
C ARG A 60 -13.02 -24.89 7.74
N THR A 61 -11.85 -24.39 8.15
CA THR A 61 -10.57 -24.67 7.51
C THR A 61 -9.40 -24.56 8.48
N SER A 62 -8.23 -24.98 8.05
CA SER A 62 -6.96 -24.84 8.74
C SER A 62 -6.03 -23.84 8.05
N ILE A 63 -5.00 -23.39 8.78
CA ILE A 63 -3.94 -22.52 8.21
C ILE A 63 -3.28 -23.20 7.00
N ASP A 64 -2.95 -24.50 7.12
CA ASP A 64 -2.25 -25.23 6.06
C ASP A 64 -3.09 -25.33 4.78
N GLU A 65 -4.37 -25.58 4.90
CA GLU A 65 -5.30 -25.61 3.74
C GLU A 65 -5.38 -24.26 3.03
N ILE A 66 -5.43 -23.16 3.77
CA ILE A 66 -5.43 -21.80 3.20
C ILE A 66 -4.09 -21.49 2.52
N VAL A 67 -2.98 -21.84 3.15
CA VAL A 67 -1.64 -21.66 2.57
C VAL A 67 -1.50 -22.44 1.26
N ASP A 68 -1.98 -23.68 1.23
CA ASP A 68 -1.93 -24.51 0.02
C ASP A 68 -2.83 -23.96 -1.10
N LYS A 69 -4.03 -23.49 -0.79
CA LYS A 69 -4.89 -22.78 -1.76
C LYS A 69 -4.17 -21.54 -2.34
N ILE A 70 -3.53 -20.75 -1.50
CA ILE A 70 -2.82 -19.54 -1.95
C ILE A 70 -1.61 -19.89 -2.82
N LYS A 71 -0.87 -20.95 -2.51
CA LYS A 71 0.25 -21.43 -3.33
C LYS A 71 -0.17 -21.92 -4.72
N MET A 72 -1.40 -22.39 -4.87
CA MET A 72 -1.96 -22.82 -6.16
C MET A 72 -2.39 -21.64 -7.06
N ILE A 73 -2.38 -20.41 -6.55
CA ILE A 73 -2.76 -19.25 -7.35
C ILE A 73 -1.72 -19.05 -8.46
N ASP A 74 -2.20 -19.05 -9.70
CA ASP A 74 -1.37 -18.87 -10.88
C ASP A 74 -0.87 -17.42 -10.99
N TYR A 75 0.45 -17.24 -10.78
CA TYR A 75 1.11 -15.93 -10.85
C TYR A 75 0.95 -15.27 -12.22
N GLU A 76 1.06 -16.01 -13.31
CA GLU A 76 0.94 -15.47 -14.67
C GLU A 76 -0.46 -14.93 -14.94
N LYS A 77 -1.48 -15.66 -14.49
CA LYS A 77 -2.86 -15.20 -14.58
C LYS A 77 -3.10 -13.91 -13.80
N ILE A 78 -2.53 -13.81 -12.60
CA ILE A 78 -2.66 -12.63 -11.75
C ILE A 78 -1.91 -11.42 -12.31
N ASN A 79 -0.71 -11.62 -12.83
CA ASN A 79 0.13 -10.54 -13.33
C ASN A 79 -0.44 -9.93 -14.62
N ASN A 80 -1.20 -10.68 -15.38
CA ASN A 80 -1.89 -10.25 -16.60
C ASN A 80 -3.27 -9.63 -16.35
N TYR A 81 -3.64 -9.37 -15.10
CA TYR A 81 -4.90 -8.71 -14.78
C TYR A 81 -4.85 -7.25 -15.26
N ASP A 82 -5.47 -7.00 -16.41
CA ASP A 82 -5.63 -5.63 -16.95
C ASP A 82 -6.64 -4.86 -16.09
N ARG A 83 -6.12 -4.04 -15.17
CA ARG A 83 -6.94 -3.14 -14.38
C ARG A 83 -6.82 -1.75 -14.97
N THR A 84 -7.95 -1.19 -15.37
CA THR A 84 -8.03 0.22 -15.73
C THR A 84 -7.52 1.09 -14.57
N ILE A 85 -6.41 1.80 -14.79
CA ILE A 85 -5.86 2.72 -13.80
C ILE A 85 -6.75 3.94 -13.77
N LYS A 86 -7.32 4.23 -12.60
CA LYS A 86 -8.10 5.44 -12.37
C LYS A 86 -7.19 6.51 -11.76
N VAL A 87 -7.07 7.64 -12.43
CA VAL A 87 -6.36 8.82 -11.94
C VAL A 87 -7.37 9.76 -11.31
N TRP A 88 -7.07 10.24 -10.11
CA TRP A 88 -7.87 11.21 -9.38
C TRP A 88 -7.10 12.51 -9.25
N GLU A 89 -7.75 13.63 -9.55
CA GLU A 89 -7.23 14.95 -9.26
C GLU A 89 -7.73 15.38 -7.88
N ILE A 90 -6.79 15.59 -6.96
CA ILE A 90 -7.09 15.98 -5.59
C ILE A 90 -6.57 17.40 -5.39
N PRO A 91 -7.44 18.40 -5.14
CA PRO A 91 -6.99 19.75 -4.86
C PRO A 91 -6.22 19.80 -3.53
N VAL A 92 -5.07 20.46 -3.52
CA VAL A 92 -4.20 20.60 -2.35
C VAL A 92 -3.99 22.07 -2.06
N CYS A 93 -4.22 22.48 -0.82
CA CYS A 93 -3.95 23.83 -0.34
C CYS A 93 -2.55 23.90 0.25
N TYR A 94 -1.74 24.87 -0.22
CA TYR A 94 -0.37 25.14 0.25
C TYR A 94 -0.25 26.45 1.03
N ASP A 95 -1.37 27.05 1.44
CA ASP A 95 -1.33 28.23 2.29
C ASP A 95 -0.64 27.91 3.62
N LEU A 96 0.13 28.86 4.15
CA LEU A 96 0.98 28.67 5.34
C LEU A 96 0.20 28.19 6.57
N GLU A 97 -1.08 28.48 6.65
CA GLU A 97 -1.98 27.99 7.70
C GLU A 97 -2.10 26.47 7.69
N PHE A 98 -2.07 25.84 6.49
CA PHE A 98 -2.20 24.39 6.31
C PHE A 98 -0.87 23.70 6.03
N ALA A 99 0.06 24.39 5.37
CA ALA A 99 1.39 23.90 5.04
C ALA A 99 2.43 24.33 6.09
N THR A 100 2.19 24.03 7.36
CA THR A 100 2.95 24.50 8.52
C THR A 100 4.46 24.22 8.45
N ASP A 101 4.85 23.16 7.74
CA ASP A 101 6.25 22.72 7.63
C ASP A 101 6.95 23.13 6.33
N ILE A 102 6.26 23.85 5.44
CA ILE A 102 6.79 24.12 4.10
C ILE A 102 8.04 25.00 4.13
N ASN A 103 8.11 25.97 5.05
CA ASN A 103 9.29 26.83 5.23
C ASN A 103 10.47 26.02 5.78
N LEU A 104 10.22 25.14 6.77
CA LEU A 104 11.26 24.25 7.29
C LEU A 104 11.82 23.33 6.19
N LEU A 105 10.96 22.77 5.34
CA LEU A 105 11.39 21.95 4.22
C LEU A 105 12.22 22.77 3.20
N SER A 106 11.81 24.02 2.95
CA SER A 106 12.54 24.96 2.10
C SER A 106 13.97 25.19 2.61
N ASP A 107 14.12 25.47 3.91
CA ASP A 107 15.41 25.71 4.55
C ASP A 107 16.30 24.45 4.54
N LEU A 108 15.75 23.29 4.91
CA LEU A 108 16.49 22.03 4.96
C LEU A 108 17.03 21.57 3.59
N ASN A 109 16.26 21.79 2.54
CA ASN A 109 16.63 21.36 1.19
C ASN A 109 17.25 22.47 0.34
N ASN A 110 17.33 23.71 0.87
CA ASN A 110 17.83 24.89 0.17
C ASN A 110 17.16 25.11 -1.19
N ILE A 111 15.82 25.00 -1.21
CA ILE A 111 14.97 25.24 -2.40
C ILE A 111 13.81 26.16 -2.02
N SER A 112 13.31 26.94 -2.96
CA SER A 112 12.19 27.85 -2.68
C SER A 112 10.88 27.10 -2.39
N VAL A 113 9.98 27.72 -1.62
CA VAL A 113 8.62 27.19 -1.39
C VAL A 113 7.89 26.94 -2.71
N ARG A 114 8.10 27.83 -3.69
CA ARG A 114 7.53 27.69 -5.03
C ARG A 114 8.04 26.41 -5.70
N ASP A 115 9.36 26.16 -5.65
CA ASP A 115 9.94 24.96 -6.25
C ASP A 115 9.48 23.67 -5.55
N ILE A 116 9.24 23.72 -4.22
CA ILE A 116 8.64 22.63 -3.46
C ILE A 116 7.27 22.30 -4.05
N ILE A 117 6.40 23.29 -4.18
CA ILE A 117 5.03 23.13 -4.70
C ILE A 117 5.07 22.61 -6.14
N GLU A 118 5.85 23.25 -7.01
CA GLU A 118 5.98 22.82 -8.42
C GLU A 118 6.52 21.39 -8.51
N THR A 119 7.52 21.03 -7.72
CA THR A 119 8.08 19.67 -7.68
C THR A 119 7.06 18.66 -7.18
N HIS A 120 6.30 19.00 -6.14
CA HIS A 120 5.25 18.10 -5.62
C HIS A 120 4.13 17.90 -6.64
N LEU A 121 3.71 18.93 -7.35
CA LEU A 121 2.64 18.86 -8.36
C LEU A 121 3.09 18.28 -9.71
N SER A 122 4.38 18.16 -9.96
CA SER A 122 4.94 17.75 -11.27
C SER A 122 4.71 16.28 -11.64
N ARG A 123 4.12 15.47 -10.75
CA ARG A 123 3.97 14.03 -10.96
C ARG A 123 2.66 13.48 -10.42
N THR A 124 2.29 12.33 -10.95
CA THR A 124 1.23 11.51 -10.39
C THR A 124 1.81 10.55 -9.36
N TYR A 125 1.10 10.38 -8.24
CA TYR A 125 1.49 9.48 -7.15
C TYR A 125 0.64 8.21 -7.16
N ASP A 126 1.27 7.06 -7.07
CA ASP A 126 0.55 5.80 -6.88
C ASP A 126 0.04 5.69 -5.44
N VAL A 127 -1.20 5.24 -5.28
CA VAL A 127 -1.72 4.83 -3.96
C VAL A 127 -1.20 3.44 -3.64
N LEU A 128 -0.32 3.33 -2.66
CA LEU A 128 0.34 2.09 -2.26
C LEU A 128 -0.48 1.32 -1.22
N SER A 129 -1.21 2.02 -0.38
CA SER A 129 -2.10 1.44 0.63
C SER A 129 -3.12 2.48 1.08
N MET A 130 -4.22 1.99 1.66
CA MET A 130 -5.21 2.81 2.36
C MET A 130 -5.38 2.26 3.77
N GLY A 131 -5.46 3.15 4.77
CA GLY A 131 -5.63 2.73 6.15
C GLY A 131 -5.29 3.83 7.15
N PHE A 132 -5.15 3.50 8.42
CA PHE A 132 -5.03 4.38 9.56
C PHE A 132 -6.34 5.13 9.85
N LEU A 133 -6.87 5.90 8.91
CA LEU A 133 -8.19 6.53 8.96
C LEU A 133 -8.96 6.24 7.67
N PRO A 134 -10.30 6.29 7.67
CA PRO A 134 -11.10 6.16 6.44
C PRO A 134 -10.66 7.19 5.40
N GLY A 135 -10.29 6.72 4.20
CA GLY A 135 -9.83 7.56 3.10
C GLY A 135 -8.37 8.02 3.18
N PHE A 136 -7.61 7.69 4.24
CA PHE A 136 -6.20 8.04 4.32
C PHE A 136 -5.37 7.17 3.36
N MET A 137 -4.61 7.83 2.49
CA MET A 137 -3.83 7.19 1.43
C MET A 137 -2.33 7.27 1.75
N TYR A 138 -1.66 6.12 1.68
CA TYR A 138 -0.21 6.06 1.63
C TYR A 138 0.21 6.14 0.17
N LEU A 139 0.84 7.25 -0.20
CA LEU A 139 1.26 7.52 -1.57
C LEU A 139 2.69 7.03 -1.82
N GLY A 140 3.03 6.89 -3.10
CA GLY A 140 4.40 6.60 -3.54
C GLY A 140 5.40 7.68 -3.18
N LYS A 141 6.68 7.40 -3.45
CA LYS A 141 7.79 8.30 -3.11
C LYS A 141 7.66 9.65 -3.83
N THR A 142 7.90 10.72 -3.08
CA THR A 142 8.11 12.08 -3.61
C THR A 142 9.41 12.17 -4.41
N ASP A 143 9.63 13.30 -5.09
CA ASP A 143 10.93 13.59 -5.70
C ASP A 143 12.03 13.68 -4.63
N LYS A 144 13.24 13.25 -4.98
CA LYS A 144 14.39 13.27 -4.06
C LYS A 144 14.70 14.67 -3.51
N LYS A 145 14.41 15.72 -4.26
CA LYS A 145 14.55 17.11 -3.84
C LYS A 145 13.68 17.49 -2.63
N LEU A 146 12.60 16.73 -2.40
CA LEU A 146 11.66 16.93 -1.30
C LEU A 146 11.91 16.00 -0.11
N HIS A 147 12.95 15.16 -0.17
CA HIS A 147 13.27 14.26 0.92
C HIS A 147 13.90 15.02 2.09
N CYS A 148 13.40 14.76 3.28
CA CYS A 148 13.98 15.23 4.54
C CYS A 148 13.85 14.14 5.59
N GLU A 149 14.60 14.28 6.66
CA GLU A 149 14.45 13.42 7.83
C GLU A 149 13.09 13.65 8.50
N ARG A 150 12.52 12.58 9.04
CA ARG A 150 11.27 12.68 9.78
C ARG A 150 11.50 13.44 11.09
N LYS A 151 10.59 14.33 11.44
CA LYS A 151 10.62 15.02 12.74
C LYS A 151 10.58 14.00 13.89
N GLU A 152 11.35 14.25 14.96
CA GLU A 152 11.33 13.43 16.17
C GLU A 152 9.98 13.52 16.89
N LYS A 153 9.33 14.68 16.80
CA LYS A 153 7.98 14.92 17.36
C LYS A 153 7.07 15.45 16.25
N PRO A 154 5.85 14.92 16.15
CA PRO A 154 4.85 15.40 15.20
C PRO A 154 4.40 16.81 15.46
#